data_0c38c676468488263155612c876bec4a
#
_entry.id   0c38c676468488263155612c876bec4a
#
_cell.length_a   1.000
_cell.length_b   1.000
_cell.length_c   1.000
_cell.angle_alpha   90.00
_cell.angle_beta   90.00
_cell.angle_gamma   90.00
#
_symmetry.space_group_name_H-M   'P 1'
#
loop_
_entity.id
_entity.type
_entity.pdbx_description
1 polymer ?
#
loop_
_entity_poly.entity_id
_entity_poly.type
_entity_poly.pdbx_seq_one_letter_code
_entity_poly.pdbx_strand_id
1 'polypeptide(L)'
;MYDVAIIGAGVIGSAIARELSRYQANVCVIEREEDVCDGTSKANSAIIHAGFDAAPGSLKAKLNVRGNEMMDALSKDLDIPFKRNGSLVVCTKDQDRSGLDALLEKGEKNGVPGLRILEREELLQMEPNLSDDVTCGLYAPTGGIVCPFHMTMAFAENAYTNGVSFFLNTKVTSIRKKDGSYTLETIHTDTDTPETFEAKVIINAAGVHADEFNNMVSEHKLHITARKGEYCLLDKEAGTHVSHTIFQLPSKMGKGVLVTPTVHGNLLVGPTAVDVTNKEAVNTTQDGLDSLAKTAALSVKNVPMRQVITSFAGLRAHEDGNDFIIGEAEDAKGFINAAGIESPGLSSAPAIGEMVAGIAADLLFLTKK
;
A
#
# COMPACT_ATOMS: atom_id res chain seq x y z
N MET A 1 19.32 -12.10 -21.45
CA MET A 1 19.68 -11.20 -20.33
C MET A 1 18.78 -9.98 -20.40
N TYR A 2 18.13 -9.60 -19.31
CA TYR A 2 17.29 -8.42 -19.18
C TYR A 2 18.12 -7.19 -18.78
N ASP A 3 17.65 -5.99 -19.08
CA ASP A 3 18.21 -4.77 -18.50
C ASP A 3 17.77 -4.64 -17.05
N VAL A 4 16.49 -4.90 -16.78
CA VAL A 4 15.90 -4.83 -15.43
C VAL A 4 15.05 -6.06 -15.15
N ALA A 5 15.23 -6.71 -13.99
CA ALA A 5 14.31 -7.70 -13.44
C ALA A 5 13.68 -7.17 -12.14
N ILE A 6 12.37 -7.21 -12.07
CA ILE A 6 11.57 -6.78 -10.90
C ILE A 6 11.08 -8.04 -10.18
N ILE A 7 11.32 -8.12 -8.86
CA ILE A 7 10.83 -9.22 -8.02
C ILE A 7 9.54 -8.78 -7.34
N GLY A 8 8.44 -9.43 -7.68
CA GLY A 8 7.10 -9.18 -7.16
C GLY A 8 6.21 -8.36 -8.11
N ALA A 9 4.99 -8.85 -8.35
CA ALA A 9 3.94 -8.21 -9.17
C ALA A 9 2.78 -7.66 -8.31
N GLY A 10 3.06 -7.26 -7.08
CA GLY A 10 2.16 -6.42 -6.30
C GLY A 10 2.05 -5.00 -6.88
N VAL A 11 1.26 -4.14 -6.27
CA VAL A 11 1.01 -2.77 -6.76
C VAL A 11 2.30 -1.96 -6.96
N ILE A 12 3.32 -2.20 -6.15
CA ILE A 12 4.61 -1.49 -6.25
C ILE A 12 5.39 -1.99 -7.47
N GLY A 13 5.58 -3.31 -7.61
CA GLY A 13 6.30 -3.87 -8.76
C GLY A 13 5.60 -3.58 -10.08
N SER A 14 4.26 -3.65 -10.11
CA SER A 14 3.45 -3.32 -11.28
C SER A 14 3.53 -1.83 -11.66
N ALA A 15 3.54 -0.91 -10.66
CA ALA A 15 3.74 0.52 -10.90
C ALA A 15 5.12 0.82 -11.47
N ILE A 16 6.17 0.18 -10.93
CA ILE A 16 7.55 0.31 -11.42
C ILE A 16 7.66 -0.23 -12.85
N ALA A 17 7.09 -1.41 -13.12
CA ALA A 17 7.08 -2.01 -14.45
C ALA A 17 6.41 -1.10 -15.47
N ARG A 18 5.27 -0.50 -15.11
CA ARG A 18 4.56 0.48 -15.94
C ARG A 18 5.44 1.68 -16.28
N GLU A 19 6.11 2.27 -15.30
CA GLU A 19 6.95 3.44 -15.56
C GLU A 19 8.20 3.07 -16.38
N LEU A 20 8.82 1.90 -16.13
CA LEU A 20 9.95 1.39 -16.93
C LEU A 20 9.54 1.05 -18.37
N SER A 21 8.27 0.67 -18.61
CA SER A 21 7.78 0.41 -19.96
C SER A 21 7.86 1.61 -20.91
N ARG A 22 8.03 2.82 -20.36
CA ARG A 22 8.25 4.06 -21.12
C ARG A 22 9.67 4.24 -21.64
N TYR A 23 10.59 3.37 -21.23
CA TYR A 23 12.00 3.43 -21.62
C TYR A 23 12.35 2.34 -22.62
N GLN A 24 13.39 2.56 -23.41
CA GLN A 24 13.96 1.54 -24.29
C GLN A 24 14.80 0.58 -23.45
N ALA A 25 14.14 -0.39 -22.84
CA ALA A 25 14.75 -1.38 -21.98
C ALA A 25 14.03 -2.72 -22.11
N ASN A 26 14.77 -3.81 -21.95
CA ASN A 26 14.23 -5.15 -21.80
C ASN A 26 13.96 -5.41 -20.32
N VAL A 27 12.69 -5.40 -19.93
CA VAL A 27 12.23 -5.48 -18.53
C VAL A 27 11.42 -6.75 -18.33
N CYS A 28 11.65 -7.44 -17.21
CA CYS A 28 10.77 -8.51 -16.76
C CYS A 28 10.33 -8.33 -15.31
N VAL A 29 9.17 -8.90 -15.00
CA VAL A 29 8.63 -9.05 -13.65
C VAL A 29 8.56 -10.53 -13.35
N ILE A 30 9.03 -10.94 -12.17
CA ILE A 30 9.03 -12.33 -11.70
C ILE A 30 8.14 -12.39 -10.45
N GLU A 31 7.05 -13.15 -10.54
CA GLU A 31 6.06 -13.30 -9.48
C GLU A 31 5.88 -14.78 -9.11
N ARG A 32 5.89 -15.07 -7.82
CA ARG A 32 5.74 -16.44 -7.31
C ARG A 32 4.32 -16.98 -7.39
N GLU A 33 3.32 -16.09 -7.37
CA GLU A 33 1.92 -16.45 -7.40
C GLU A 33 1.41 -16.63 -8.83
N GLU A 34 0.20 -17.20 -8.96
CA GLU A 34 -0.42 -17.47 -10.26
C GLU A 34 -0.92 -16.22 -10.98
N ASP A 35 -1.04 -15.08 -10.27
CA ASP A 35 -1.47 -13.81 -10.84
C ASP A 35 -0.80 -12.62 -10.15
N VAL A 36 -0.94 -11.45 -10.76
CA VAL A 36 -0.55 -10.18 -10.17
C VAL A 36 -1.49 -9.83 -9.01
N CYS A 37 -1.06 -8.95 -8.11
CA CYS A 37 -1.87 -8.49 -6.97
C CYS A 37 -2.12 -9.54 -5.87
N ASP A 38 -1.58 -10.73 -5.93
CA ASP A 38 -1.98 -11.83 -5.04
C ASP A 38 -1.37 -11.80 -3.63
N GLY A 39 -0.53 -10.82 -3.34
CA GLY A 39 0.00 -10.53 -2.00
C GLY A 39 -0.83 -9.52 -1.21
N THR A 40 -0.15 -8.65 -0.45
CA THR A 40 -0.75 -7.58 0.37
C THR A 40 -1.58 -6.59 -0.47
N SER A 41 -1.31 -6.48 -1.75
CA SER A 41 -2.01 -5.55 -2.65
C SER A 41 -3.50 -5.86 -2.79
N LYS A 42 -3.93 -7.12 -2.67
CA LYS A 42 -5.36 -7.52 -2.66
C LYS A 42 -6.02 -7.37 -1.28
N ALA A 43 -5.24 -7.25 -0.19
CA ALA A 43 -5.71 -7.38 1.18
C ALA A 43 -5.30 -6.17 2.04
N ASN A 44 -5.94 -5.03 1.80
CA ASN A 44 -5.69 -3.75 2.44
C ASN A 44 -6.98 -2.93 2.60
N SER A 45 -6.86 -1.70 3.08
CA SER A 45 -8.01 -0.81 3.32
C SER A 45 -8.57 -0.13 2.07
N ALA A 46 -7.96 -0.31 0.90
CA ALA A 46 -8.37 0.30 -0.37
C ALA A 46 -8.44 1.85 -0.36
N ILE A 47 -7.58 2.49 0.41
CA ILE A 47 -7.60 3.94 0.65
C ILE A 47 -6.46 4.63 -0.09
N ILE A 48 -6.80 5.74 -0.73
CA ILE A 48 -5.84 6.74 -1.21
C ILE A 48 -5.76 7.82 -0.13
N HIS A 49 -4.73 7.72 0.72
CA HIS A 49 -4.50 8.64 1.82
C HIS A 49 -4.18 10.04 1.33
N ALA A 50 -4.68 11.06 2.03
CA ALA A 50 -4.40 12.46 1.71
C ALA A 50 -2.94 12.87 1.94
N GLY A 51 -2.25 12.30 2.94
CA GLY A 51 -0.84 12.58 3.21
C GLY A 51 -0.55 13.29 4.53
N PHE A 52 -1.53 13.46 5.40
CA PHE A 52 -1.39 14.23 6.66
C PHE A 52 -0.65 13.49 7.78
N ASP A 53 -0.52 12.15 7.72
CA ASP A 53 -0.05 11.34 8.86
C ASP A 53 1.47 11.12 8.88
N ALA A 54 2.12 11.05 7.72
CA ALA A 54 3.55 10.77 7.62
C ALA A 54 4.43 11.92 8.13
N ALA A 55 5.60 11.59 8.68
CA ALA A 55 6.54 12.59 9.18
C ALA A 55 7.00 13.53 8.04
N PRO A 56 6.95 14.85 8.23
CA PRO A 56 7.39 15.80 7.21
C PRO A 56 8.83 15.54 6.77
N GLY A 57 9.07 15.56 5.47
CA GLY A 57 10.38 15.31 4.86
C GLY A 57 10.69 13.85 4.58
N SER A 58 9.94 12.89 5.15
CA SER A 58 10.08 11.46 4.87
C SER A 58 9.69 11.09 3.43
N LEU A 59 10.14 9.94 2.96
CA LEU A 59 9.68 9.37 1.68
C LEU A 59 8.18 9.07 1.72
N LYS A 60 7.69 8.52 2.83
CA LYS A 60 6.24 8.32 3.05
C LYS A 60 5.43 9.58 2.79
N ALA A 61 5.86 10.73 3.35
CA ALA A 61 5.16 12.00 3.16
C ALA A 61 5.17 12.46 1.69
N LYS A 62 6.35 12.54 1.10
CA LYS A 62 6.54 13.02 -0.28
C LYS A 62 5.81 12.16 -1.30
N LEU A 63 6.00 10.83 -1.22
CA LEU A 63 5.45 9.90 -2.20
C LEU A 63 3.94 9.69 -2.02
N ASN A 64 3.41 9.81 -0.79
CA ASN A 64 1.97 9.77 -0.58
C ASN A 64 1.26 10.97 -1.22
N VAL A 65 1.71 12.19 -0.94
CA VAL A 65 1.10 13.40 -1.52
C VAL A 65 1.19 13.36 -3.04
N ARG A 66 2.38 13.06 -3.58
CA ARG A 66 2.58 12.94 -5.03
C ARG A 66 1.69 11.85 -5.64
N GLY A 67 1.63 10.66 -5.05
CA GLY A 67 0.80 9.56 -5.55
C GLY A 67 -0.69 9.87 -5.48
N ASN A 68 -1.14 10.56 -4.42
CA ASN A 68 -2.52 11.04 -4.31
C ASN A 68 -2.88 12.02 -5.44
N GLU A 69 -2.00 12.96 -5.76
CA GLU A 69 -2.19 13.92 -6.86
C GLU A 69 -2.32 13.23 -8.23
N MET A 70 -1.62 12.12 -8.43
CA MET A 70 -1.64 11.39 -9.71
C MET A 70 -2.94 10.62 -9.94
N MET A 71 -3.71 10.33 -8.88
CA MET A 71 -4.84 9.37 -8.97
C MET A 71 -5.97 9.81 -9.89
N ASP A 72 -6.30 11.09 -9.97
CA ASP A 72 -7.41 11.55 -10.83
C ASP A 72 -7.12 11.32 -12.32
N ALA A 73 -5.89 11.55 -12.75
CA ALA A 73 -5.46 11.28 -14.12
C ALA A 73 -5.34 9.76 -14.37
N LEU A 74 -4.65 9.05 -13.48
CA LEU A 74 -4.43 7.61 -13.63
C LEU A 74 -5.72 6.81 -13.62
N SER A 75 -6.67 7.16 -12.75
CA SER A 75 -7.95 6.47 -12.69
C SER A 75 -8.76 6.63 -13.97
N LYS A 76 -8.68 7.80 -14.59
CA LYS A 76 -9.34 8.07 -15.87
C LYS A 76 -8.62 7.40 -17.05
N ASP A 77 -7.28 7.46 -17.07
CA ASP A 77 -6.47 6.96 -18.19
C ASP A 77 -6.45 5.42 -18.25
N LEU A 78 -6.62 4.76 -17.09
CA LEU A 78 -6.51 3.31 -16.94
C LEU A 78 -7.82 2.65 -16.46
N ASP A 79 -8.94 3.37 -16.49
CA ASP A 79 -10.26 2.88 -16.04
C ASP A 79 -10.26 2.28 -14.62
N ILE A 80 -9.44 2.85 -13.70
CA ILE A 80 -9.35 2.36 -12.33
C ILE A 80 -10.55 2.88 -11.53
N PRO A 81 -11.39 2.02 -10.93
CA PRO A 81 -12.46 2.46 -10.04
C PRO A 81 -11.89 3.23 -8.85
N PHE A 82 -12.14 4.52 -8.80
CA PHE A 82 -11.62 5.47 -7.82
C PHE A 82 -12.67 6.52 -7.49
N LYS A 83 -12.73 6.95 -6.23
CA LYS A 83 -13.62 8.02 -5.78
C LYS A 83 -12.92 8.87 -4.72
N ARG A 84 -12.92 10.18 -4.87
CA ARG A 84 -12.56 11.11 -3.81
C ARG A 84 -13.76 11.29 -2.88
N ASN A 85 -13.76 10.52 -1.80
CA ASN A 85 -14.82 10.57 -0.79
C ASN A 85 -14.41 11.36 0.46
N GLY A 86 -13.17 11.81 0.55
CA GLY A 86 -12.62 12.48 1.73
C GLY A 86 -12.38 11.52 2.90
N SER A 87 -11.60 12.01 3.86
CA SER A 87 -11.29 11.30 5.10
C SER A 87 -11.58 12.17 6.31
N LEU A 88 -12.06 11.55 7.38
CA LEU A 88 -12.27 12.18 8.67
C LEU A 88 -11.46 11.44 9.74
N VAL A 89 -10.60 12.15 10.46
CA VAL A 89 -9.96 11.62 11.68
C VAL A 89 -10.74 12.16 12.85
N VAL A 90 -11.51 11.32 13.53
CA VAL A 90 -12.40 11.75 14.60
C VAL A 90 -11.74 11.67 15.98
N CYS A 91 -12.01 12.65 16.81
CA CYS A 91 -11.58 12.75 18.21
C CYS A 91 -12.79 12.54 19.11
N THR A 92 -12.67 11.65 20.10
CA THR A 92 -13.71 11.40 21.09
C THR A 92 -13.49 12.21 22.35
N LYS A 93 -14.54 12.32 23.19
CA LYS A 93 -14.51 13.07 24.46
C LYS A 93 -13.38 12.66 25.42
N ASP A 94 -12.88 11.43 25.31
CA ASP A 94 -11.81 10.90 26.16
C ASP A 94 -10.40 11.11 25.57
N GLN A 95 -10.31 11.76 24.41
CA GLN A 95 -9.05 12.04 23.70
C GLN A 95 -8.71 13.55 23.74
N ASP A 96 -7.43 13.84 23.63
CA ASP A 96 -6.95 15.22 23.56
C ASP A 96 -7.01 15.75 22.12
N ARG A 97 -7.74 16.83 21.92
CA ARG A 97 -7.86 17.54 20.64
C ARG A 97 -6.53 17.98 20.06
N SER A 98 -5.52 18.24 20.90
CA SER A 98 -4.17 18.61 20.43
C SER A 98 -3.55 17.60 19.46
N GLY A 99 -4.00 16.35 19.50
CA GLY A 99 -3.65 15.32 18.51
C GLY A 99 -4.12 15.65 17.11
N LEU A 100 -5.31 16.27 16.95
CA LEU A 100 -5.81 16.73 15.64
C LEU A 100 -5.03 17.96 15.16
N ASP A 101 -4.72 18.89 16.04
CA ASP A 101 -3.93 20.09 15.71
C ASP A 101 -2.53 19.68 15.22
N ALA A 102 -1.92 18.68 15.86
CA ALA A 102 -0.64 18.13 15.43
C ALA A 102 -0.72 17.43 14.06
N LEU A 103 -1.81 16.73 13.75
CA LEU A 103 -2.04 16.14 12.44
C LEU A 103 -2.29 17.20 11.36
N LEU A 104 -3.03 18.26 11.69
CA LEU A 104 -3.26 19.40 10.78
C LEU A 104 -1.93 20.06 10.42
N GLU A 105 -1.12 20.45 11.42
CA GLU A 105 0.19 21.08 11.21
C GLU A 105 1.11 20.18 10.37
N LYS A 106 1.13 18.87 10.65
CA LYS A 106 1.92 17.90 9.91
C LYS A 106 1.45 17.81 8.45
N GLY A 107 0.14 17.74 8.21
CA GLY A 107 -0.43 17.67 6.87
C GLY A 107 -0.18 18.95 6.06
N GLU A 108 -0.26 20.13 6.68
CA GLU A 108 0.11 21.40 6.05
C GLU A 108 1.58 21.43 5.64
N LYS A 109 2.49 20.97 6.52
CA LYS A 109 3.93 20.83 6.19
C LYS A 109 4.19 19.85 5.05
N ASN A 110 3.37 18.84 4.92
CA ASN A 110 3.44 17.87 3.82
C ASN A 110 2.82 18.40 2.52
N GLY A 111 2.16 19.56 2.55
CA GLY A 111 1.52 20.18 1.39
C GLY A 111 0.13 19.62 1.06
N VAL A 112 -0.55 18.97 2.01
CA VAL A 112 -1.91 18.45 1.81
C VAL A 112 -2.92 19.59 1.75
N PRO A 113 -3.65 19.78 0.63
CA PRO A 113 -4.56 20.92 0.49
C PRO A 113 -5.89 20.69 1.22
N GLY A 114 -6.48 21.78 1.69
CA GLY A 114 -7.87 21.82 2.18
C GLY A 114 -8.13 21.14 3.52
N LEU A 115 -7.08 20.81 4.30
CA LEU A 115 -7.23 20.28 5.65
C LEU A 115 -7.91 21.30 6.57
N ARG A 116 -8.85 20.85 7.37
CA ARG A 116 -9.50 21.68 8.38
C ARG A 116 -10.05 20.87 9.54
N ILE A 117 -10.04 21.46 10.74
CA ILE A 117 -10.73 20.90 11.90
C ILE A 117 -12.20 21.25 11.81
N LEU A 118 -13.06 20.26 11.99
CA LEU A 118 -14.51 20.38 12.04
C LEU A 118 -15.01 20.17 13.46
N GLU A 119 -15.95 20.99 13.89
CA GLU A 119 -16.66 20.80 15.15
C GLU A 119 -17.79 19.76 14.96
N ARG A 120 -18.29 19.26 16.10
CA ARG A 120 -19.28 18.17 16.12
C ARG A 120 -20.50 18.39 15.22
N GLU A 121 -21.04 19.60 15.22
CA GLU A 121 -22.26 19.92 14.46
C GLU A 121 -22.05 19.75 12.95
N GLU A 122 -20.93 20.23 12.44
CA GLU A 122 -20.58 20.08 11.02
C GLU A 122 -20.27 18.62 10.67
N LEU A 123 -19.57 17.90 11.55
CA LEU A 123 -19.30 16.48 11.38
C LEU A 123 -20.60 15.66 11.28
N LEU A 124 -21.57 15.92 12.15
CA LEU A 124 -22.85 15.20 12.15
C LEU A 124 -23.72 15.51 10.93
N GLN A 125 -23.57 16.69 10.31
CA GLN A 125 -24.19 16.98 9.02
C GLN A 125 -23.59 16.16 7.89
N MET A 126 -22.27 15.92 7.92
CA MET A 126 -21.57 15.12 6.92
C MET A 126 -21.75 13.61 7.16
N GLU A 127 -21.70 13.17 8.42
CA GLU A 127 -21.73 11.77 8.85
C GLU A 127 -22.66 11.58 10.06
N PRO A 128 -23.97 11.39 9.84
CA PRO A 128 -24.96 11.27 10.92
C PRO A 128 -24.75 10.05 11.83
N ASN A 129 -24.03 9.03 11.33
CA ASN A 129 -23.77 7.79 12.05
C ASN A 129 -22.47 7.82 12.89
N LEU A 130 -21.82 8.98 13.06
CA LEU A 130 -20.71 9.09 14.01
C LEU A 130 -21.18 8.80 15.44
N SER A 131 -20.29 8.24 16.24
CA SER A 131 -20.52 7.95 17.65
C SER A 131 -20.90 9.23 18.42
N ASP A 132 -21.75 9.07 19.41
CA ASP A 132 -22.18 10.19 20.27
C ASP A 132 -21.02 10.77 21.10
N ASP A 133 -19.93 10.03 21.25
CA ASP A 133 -18.70 10.46 21.94
C ASP A 133 -17.76 11.29 21.04
N VAL A 134 -17.98 11.37 19.74
CA VAL A 134 -17.18 12.21 18.83
C VAL A 134 -17.46 13.69 19.09
N THR A 135 -16.40 14.47 19.30
CA THR A 135 -16.49 15.91 19.64
C THR A 135 -16.04 16.81 18.49
N CYS A 136 -15.01 16.41 17.75
CA CYS A 136 -14.44 17.16 16.62
C CYS A 136 -13.66 16.19 15.72
N GLY A 137 -13.15 16.67 14.59
CA GLY A 137 -12.35 15.85 13.68
C GLY A 137 -11.58 16.65 12.65
N LEU A 138 -10.51 16.06 12.11
CA LEU A 138 -9.76 16.59 10.98
C LEU A 138 -10.39 16.07 9.68
N TYR A 139 -10.79 16.97 8.82
CA TYR A 139 -11.26 16.66 7.46
C TYR A 139 -10.15 16.84 6.45
N ALA A 140 -9.95 15.81 5.62
CA ALA A 140 -9.01 15.78 4.52
C ALA A 140 -9.76 15.50 3.19
N PRO A 141 -10.11 16.53 2.41
CA PRO A 141 -10.94 16.39 1.22
C PRO A 141 -10.29 15.60 0.09
N THR A 142 -8.96 15.55 0.04
CA THR A 142 -8.20 14.83 -0.98
C THR A 142 -8.07 13.33 -0.71
N GLY A 143 -8.55 12.84 0.43
CA GLY A 143 -8.66 11.41 0.67
C GLY A 143 -9.60 10.73 -0.32
N GLY A 144 -9.35 9.47 -0.63
CA GLY A 144 -10.16 8.71 -1.57
C GLY A 144 -10.16 7.22 -1.31
N ILE A 145 -11.00 6.50 -2.03
CA ILE A 145 -11.10 5.05 -2.06
C ILE A 145 -10.88 4.54 -3.48
N VAL A 146 -10.25 3.38 -3.61
CA VAL A 146 -9.85 2.80 -4.90
C VAL A 146 -10.12 1.30 -4.92
N CYS A 147 -10.29 0.70 -6.10
CA CYS A 147 -10.19 -0.75 -6.22
C CYS A 147 -8.71 -1.15 -6.32
N PRO A 148 -8.11 -1.76 -5.28
CA PRO A 148 -6.69 -2.09 -5.29
C PRO A 148 -6.36 -3.20 -6.30
N PHE A 149 -7.31 -4.09 -6.59
CA PHE A 149 -7.18 -5.11 -7.64
C PHE A 149 -7.04 -4.45 -9.01
N HIS A 150 -8.03 -3.66 -9.43
CA HIS A 150 -8.00 -2.98 -10.72
C HIS A 150 -6.79 -2.05 -10.86
N MET A 151 -6.40 -1.35 -9.79
CA MET A 151 -5.22 -0.49 -9.84
C MET A 151 -3.95 -1.29 -10.14
N THR A 152 -3.75 -2.41 -9.46
CA THR A 152 -2.57 -3.26 -9.68
C THR A 152 -2.60 -3.91 -11.06
N MET A 153 -3.74 -4.50 -11.45
CA MET A 153 -3.93 -5.13 -12.76
C MET A 153 -3.73 -4.12 -13.90
N ALA A 154 -4.33 -2.93 -13.80
CA ALA A 154 -4.18 -1.90 -14.81
C ALA A 154 -2.73 -1.45 -15.00
N PHE A 155 -1.94 -1.38 -13.92
CA PHE A 155 -0.51 -1.10 -14.03
C PHE A 155 0.24 -2.25 -14.71
N ALA A 156 -0.04 -3.50 -14.33
CA ALA A 156 0.59 -4.68 -14.91
C ALA A 156 0.23 -4.86 -16.40
N GLU A 157 -1.05 -4.73 -16.75
CA GLU A 157 -1.53 -4.84 -18.12
C GLU A 157 -0.96 -3.73 -19.03
N ASN A 158 -0.91 -2.50 -18.51
CA ASN A 158 -0.29 -1.39 -19.22
C ASN A 158 1.21 -1.65 -19.46
N ALA A 159 1.94 -2.16 -18.45
CA ALA A 159 3.33 -2.55 -18.60
C ALA A 159 3.51 -3.68 -19.64
N TYR A 160 2.70 -4.73 -19.55
CA TYR A 160 2.72 -5.86 -20.47
C TYR A 160 2.45 -5.44 -21.91
N THR A 161 1.42 -4.64 -22.14
CA THR A 161 1.07 -4.11 -23.46
C THR A 161 2.19 -3.27 -24.08
N ASN A 162 3.01 -2.64 -23.23
CA ASN A 162 4.17 -1.84 -23.64
C ASN A 162 5.50 -2.61 -23.62
N GLY A 163 5.44 -3.95 -23.58
CA GLY A 163 6.59 -4.83 -23.85
C GLY A 163 7.34 -5.32 -22.61
N VAL A 164 6.81 -5.17 -21.39
CA VAL A 164 7.36 -5.82 -20.20
C VAL A 164 6.92 -7.28 -20.15
N SER A 165 7.84 -8.20 -19.91
CA SER A 165 7.55 -9.62 -19.74
C SER A 165 7.15 -9.93 -18.32
N PHE A 166 6.09 -10.73 -18.11
CA PHE A 166 5.68 -11.23 -16.79
C PHE A 166 5.85 -12.74 -16.72
N PHE A 167 6.53 -13.20 -15.67
CA PHE A 167 6.75 -14.60 -15.34
C PHE A 167 6.03 -14.89 -14.02
N LEU A 168 4.80 -15.40 -14.16
CA LEU A 168 3.97 -15.83 -13.04
C LEU A 168 4.33 -17.27 -12.63
N ASN A 169 3.84 -17.72 -11.48
CA ASN A 169 4.21 -19.02 -10.91
C ASN A 169 5.72 -19.26 -10.85
N THR A 170 6.50 -18.18 -10.69
CA THR A 170 7.96 -18.22 -10.76
C THR A 170 8.55 -17.62 -9.48
N LYS A 171 8.99 -18.49 -8.58
CA LYS A 171 9.55 -18.11 -7.28
C LYS A 171 11.07 -17.92 -7.38
N VAL A 172 11.56 -16.72 -7.10
CA VAL A 172 13.01 -16.48 -6.91
C VAL A 172 13.48 -17.17 -5.64
N THR A 173 14.51 -18.00 -5.75
CA THR A 173 15.07 -18.77 -4.62
C THR A 173 16.46 -18.29 -4.23
N SER A 174 17.22 -17.71 -5.16
CA SER A 174 18.56 -17.22 -4.92
C SER A 174 18.91 -16.08 -5.88
N ILE A 175 19.69 -15.13 -5.39
CA ILE A 175 20.27 -14.06 -6.19
C ILE A 175 21.78 -14.08 -6.01
N ARG A 176 22.52 -14.11 -7.12
CA ARG A 176 23.98 -14.07 -7.12
C ARG A 176 24.47 -12.90 -7.95
N LYS A 177 25.33 -12.09 -7.35
CA LYS A 177 26.02 -11.01 -8.05
C LYS A 177 27.08 -11.58 -8.97
N LYS A 178 27.13 -11.09 -10.20
CA LYS A 178 28.18 -11.30 -11.18
C LYS A 178 28.86 -9.96 -11.50
N ASP A 179 29.92 -9.98 -12.26
CA ASP A 179 30.56 -8.75 -12.73
C ASP A 179 29.63 -8.02 -13.71
N GLY A 180 29.05 -6.88 -13.25
CA GLY A 180 28.14 -6.04 -14.01
C GLY A 180 26.71 -6.57 -14.19
N SER A 181 26.30 -7.66 -13.51
CA SER A 181 24.96 -8.23 -13.59
C SER A 181 24.60 -9.09 -12.38
N TYR A 182 23.38 -9.61 -12.39
CA TYR A 182 22.86 -10.56 -11.40
C TYR A 182 22.31 -11.80 -12.09
N THR A 183 22.45 -12.94 -11.43
CA THR A 183 21.76 -14.19 -11.78
C THR A 183 20.70 -14.46 -10.71
N LEU A 184 19.46 -14.66 -11.14
CA LEU A 184 18.35 -15.11 -10.29
C LEU A 184 18.08 -16.57 -10.59
N GLU A 185 18.17 -17.42 -9.57
CA GLU A 185 17.69 -18.79 -9.65
C GLU A 185 16.22 -18.81 -9.23
N THR A 186 15.41 -19.49 -10.00
CA THR A 186 13.96 -19.56 -9.78
C THR A 186 13.47 -21.00 -9.86
N ILE A 187 12.30 -21.23 -9.30
CA ILE A 187 11.55 -22.48 -9.41
C ILE A 187 10.14 -22.14 -9.84
N HIS A 188 9.64 -22.82 -10.88
CA HIS A 188 8.23 -22.73 -11.28
C HIS A 188 7.37 -23.43 -10.22
N THR A 189 6.44 -22.71 -9.60
CA THR A 189 5.71 -23.19 -8.41
C THR A 189 4.79 -24.38 -8.66
N ASP A 190 4.29 -24.54 -9.90
CA ASP A 190 3.40 -25.65 -10.27
C ASP A 190 4.14 -26.92 -10.65
N THR A 191 5.35 -26.80 -11.18
CA THR A 191 6.09 -27.93 -11.80
C THR A 191 7.39 -28.25 -11.11
N ASP A 192 7.83 -27.44 -10.13
CA ASP A 192 9.15 -27.50 -9.48
C ASP A 192 10.31 -27.43 -10.49
N THR A 193 10.05 -26.90 -11.69
CA THR A 193 11.08 -26.79 -12.73
C THR A 193 12.00 -25.60 -12.45
N PRO A 194 13.32 -25.81 -12.36
CA PRO A 194 14.26 -24.71 -12.17
C PRO A 194 14.43 -23.92 -13.46
N GLU A 195 14.52 -22.60 -13.32
CA GLU A 195 14.83 -21.67 -14.40
C GLU A 195 15.83 -20.62 -13.88
N THR A 196 16.53 -19.96 -14.79
CA THR A 196 17.53 -18.94 -14.42
C THR A 196 17.33 -17.69 -15.27
N PHE A 197 17.30 -16.55 -14.60
CA PHE A 197 17.25 -15.23 -15.23
C PHE A 197 18.55 -14.48 -15.01
N GLU A 198 18.92 -13.67 -15.99
CA GLU A 198 20.05 -12.75 -15.87
C GLU A 198 19.58 -11.32 -16.14
N ALA A 199 19.96 -10.37 -15.28
CA ALA A 199 19.64 -8.96 -15.41
C ALA A 199 20.78 -8.05 -14.96
N LYS A 200 20.91 -6.86 -15.57
CA LYS A 200 21.89 -5.85 -15.15
C LYS A 200 21.49 -5.17 -13.85
N VAL A 201 20.18 -4.92 -13.69
CA VAL A 201 19.61 -4.29 -12.49
C VAL A 201 18.49 -5.18 -11.95
N ILE A 202 18.47 -5.37 -10.63
CA ILE A 202 17.38 -6.00 -9.89
C ILE A 202 16.62 -4.95 -9.12
N ILE A 203 15.28 -5.00 -9.19
CA ILE A 203 14.41 -4.20 -8.34
C ILE A 203 13.67 -5.13 -7.40
N ASN A 204 13.89 -4.96 -6.11
CA ASN A 204 13.29 -5.74 -5.05
C ASN A 204 11.97 -5.08 -4.59
N ALA A 205 10.85 -5.56 -5.11
CA ALA A 205 9.49 -5.14 -4.76
C ALA A 205 8.68 -6.28 -4.12
N ALA A 206 9.36 -7.16 -3.37
CA ALA A 206 8.83 -8.42 -2.85
C ALA A 206 7.98 -8.27 -1.56
N GLY A 207 7.53 -7.05 -1.21
CA GLY A 207 6.64 -6.82 -0.07
C GLY A 207 7.23 -7.33 1.25
N VAL A 208 6.50 -8.20 1.96
CA VAL A 208 6.93 -8.75 3.26
C VAL A 208 8.20 -9.61 3.18
N HIS A 209 8.58 -10.07 1.99
CA HIS A 209 9.77 -10.87 1.75
C HIS A 209 10.98 -10.06 1.25
N ALA A 210 10.87 -8.74 1.16
CA ALA A 210 11.92 -7.92 0.56
C ALA A 210 13.25 -7.97 1.35
N ASP A 211 13.23 -8.19 2.65
CA ASP A 211 14.43 -8.39 3.46
C ASP A 211 15.19 -9.68 3.08
N GLU A 212 14.47 -10.74 2.70
CA GLU A 212 15.10 -12.00 2.29
C GLU A 212 16.01 -11.79 1.06
N PHE A 213 15.50 -11.08 0.05
CA PHE A 213 16.25 -10.80 -1.17
C PHE A 213 17.37 -9.78 -0.96
N ASN A 214 17.13 -8.71 -0.20
CA ASN A 214 18.18 -7.79 0.18
C ASN A 214 19.33 -8.53 0.88
N ASN A 215 18.98 -9.41 1.81
CA ASN A 215 19.94 -10.11 2.66
C ASN A 215 20.76 -11.20 1.91
N MET A 216 20.36 -11.55 0.66
CA MET A 216 21.15 -12.42 -0.21
C MET A 216 22.35 -11.70 -0.85
N VAL A 217 22.24 -10.38 -1.05
CA VAL A 217 23.21 -9.61 -1.87
C VAL A 217 23.91 -8.47 -1.15
N SER A 218 23.37 -7.99 -0.02
CA SER A 218 23.88 -6.88 0.77
C SER A 218 24.33 -7.33 2.16
N GLU A 219 25.41 -6.75 2.68
CA GLU A 219 25.83 -6.88 4.08
C GLU A 219 25.00 -5.98 5.00
N HIS A 220 24.39 -4.91 4.47
CA HIS A 220 23.42 -4.07 5.17
C HIS A 220 22.07 -4.79 5.25
N LYS A 221 21.89 -5.57 6.32
CA LYS A 221 20.72 -6.43 6.47
C LYS A 221 19.46 -5.61 6.79
N LEU A 222 18.37 -5.95 6.12
CA LEU A 222 17.03 -5.49 6.44
C LEU A 222 16.31 -6.51 7.31
N HIS A 223 15.36 -6.04 8.07
CA HIS A 223 14.41 -6.87 8.81
C HIS A 223 13.00 -6.36 8.62
N ILE A 224 12.14 -7.19 8.03
CA ILE A 224 10.73 -6.87 7.81
C ILE A 224 9.85 -7.76 8.67
N THR A 225 9.11 -7.13 9.55
CA THR A 225 8.08 -7.75 10.37
C THR A 225 6.75 -7.77 9.62
N ALA A 226 6.15 -8.94 9.49
CA ALA A 226 4.81 -9.07 8.93
C ALA A 226 3.77 -8.58 9.95
N ARG A 227 3.19 -7.40 9.73
CA ARG A 227 2.14 -6.84 10.59
C ARG A 227 0.77 -7.14 10.00
N LYS A 228 0.11 -8.14 10.56
CA LYS A 228 -1.20 -8.62 10.11
C LYS A 228 -2.31 -7.61 10.44
N GLY A 229 -3.14 -7.30 9.45
CA GLY A 229 -4.37 -6.55 9.58
C GLY A 229 -5.54 -7.39 9.10
N GLU A 230 -6.49 -7.66 9.98
CA GLU A 230 -7.73 -8.39 9.68
C GLU A 230 -8.85 -7.40 9.40
N TYR A 231 -9.76 -7.78 8.51
CA TYR A 231 -10.86 -6.94 8.03
C TYR A 231 -12.16 -7.72 7.96
N CYS A 232 -13.27 -7.01 8.15
CA CYS A 232 -14.62 -7.45 7.81
C CYS A 232 -15.13 -6.65 6.61
N LEU A 233 -15.55 -7.34 5.55
CA LEU A 233 -16.27 -6.72 4.42
C LEU A 233 -17.76 -7.01 4.58
N LEU A 234 -18.56 -5.94 4.61
CA LEU A 234 -20.00 -6.00 4.76
C LEU A 234 -20.70 -5.88 3.40
N ASP A 235 -21.93 -6.34 3.35
CA ASP A 235 -22.80 -6.26 2.17
C ASP A 235 -22.98 -4.82 1.66
N LYS A 236 -23.43 -4.67 0.42
CA LYS A 236 -23.72 -3.37 -0.21
C LYS A 236 -24.85 -2.61 0.48
N GLU A 237 -25.76 -3.31 1.15
CA GLU A 237 -26.80 -2.67 1.99
C GLU A 237 -26.19 -1.83 3.13
N ALA A 238 -25.00 -2.23 3.62
CA ALA A 238 -24.25 -1.47 4.62
C ALA A 238 -23.41 -0.31 4.01
N GLY A 239 -23.23 -0.28 2.70
CA GLY A 239 -22.27 0.59 2.02
C GLY A 239 -22.52 2.09 2.14
N THR A 240 -23.76 2.48 2.48
CA THR A 240 -24.15 3.89 2.70
C THR A 240 -24.14 4.28 4.18
N HIS A 241 -23.67 3.40 5.07
CA HIS A 241 -23.64 3.65 6.51
C HIS A 241 -22.71 4.82 6.87
N VAL A 242 -21.62 5.00 6.14
CA VAL A 242 -20.77 6.20 6.13
C VAL A 242 -20.44 6.59 4.69
N SER A 243 -20.21 7.88 4.45
CA SER A 243 -19.87 8.43 3.13
C SER A 243 -18.38 8.65 2.96
N HIS A 244 -17.71 9.03 4.03
CA HIS A 244 -16.28 9.29 4.11
C HIS A 244 -15.54 8.10 4.74
N THR A 245 -14.22 8.09 4.58
CA THR A 245 -13.36 7.18 5.36
C THR A 245 -13.20 7.73 6.76
N ILE A 246 -13.68 7.00 7.77
CA ILE A 246 -13.63 7.40 9.18
C ILE A 246 -12.45 6.74 9.86
N PHE A 247 -11.48 7.54 10.26
CA PHE A 247 -10.34 7.15 11.09
C PHE A 247 -10.57 7.57 12.54
N GLN A 248 -9.98 6.84 13.45
CA GLN A 248 -9.84 7.26 14.85
C GLN A 248 -8.55 8.04 15.02
N LEU A 249 -8.57 9.07 15.89
CA LEU A 249 -7.33 9.73 16.28
C LEU A 249 -6.39 8.68 16.89
N PRO A 250 -5.12 8.59 16.42
CA PRO A 250 -4.17 7.64 16.96
C PRO A 250 -4.04 7.78 18.50
N SER A 251 -4.05 6.64 19.17
CA SER A 251 -3.86 6.54 20.61
C SER A 251 -2.57 5.79 20.92
N LYS A 252 -2.23 5.66 22.20
CA LYS A 252 -1.13 4.79 22.65
C LYS A 252 -1.30 3.33 22.22
N MET A 253 -2.53 2.91 21.88
CA MET A 253 -2.88 1.58 21.39
C MET A 253 -2.77 1.44 19.85
N GLY A 254 -2.32 2.47 19.12
CA GLY A 254 -2.15 2.48 17.66
C GLY A 254 -3.17 3.35 16.91
N LYS A 255 -3.25 3.14 15.58
CA LYS A 255 -4.10 3.98 14.68
C LYS A 255 -5.61 3.70 14.76
N GLY A 256 -6.04 2.73 15.55
CA GLY A 256 -7.44 2.33 15.65
C GLY A 256 -7.97 1.61 14.40
N VAL A 257 -9.26 1.25 14.46
CA VAL A 257 -10.02 0.61 13.38
C VAL A 257 -10.73 1.69 12.58
N LEU A 258 -10.65 1.62 11.27
CA LEU A 258 -11.38 2.49 10.38
C LEU A 258 -12.69 1.86 9.91
N VAL A 259 -13.65 2.71 9.54
CA VAL A 259 -14.88 2.35 8.84
C VAL A 259 -14.94 3.15 7.55
N THR A 260 -15.05 2.48 6.40
CA THR A 260 -14.99 3.14 5.10
C THR A 260 -15.91 2.46 4.08
N PRO A 261 -16.57 3.24 3.20
CA PRO A 261 -17.20 2.63 2.04
C PRO A 261 -16.12 2.11 1.08
N THR A 262 -16.49 1.18 0.20
CA THR A 262 -15.66 0.78 -0.92
C THR A 262 -16.17 1.39 -2.24
N VAL A 263 -15.33 1.44 -3.27
CA VAL A 263 -15.76 1.95 -4.59
C VAL A 263 -16.87 1.11 -5.22
N HIS A 264 -17.03 -0.13 -4.78
CA HIS A 264 -18.06 -1.06 -5.28
C HIS A 264 -19.33 -1.07 -4.43
N GLY A 265 -19.41 -0.19 -3.43
CA GLY A 265 -20.62 0.03 -2.61
C GLY A 265 -20.74 -0.87 -1.38
N ASN A 266 -19.68 -1.58 -0.99
CA ASN A 266 -19.63 -2.31 0.27
C ASN A 266 -19.16 -1.41 1.41
N LEU A 267 -19.27 -1.88 2.66
CA LEU A 267 -18.65 -1.27 3.83
C LEU A 267 -17.49 -2.13 4.31
N LEU A 268 -16.34 -1.53 4.60
CA LEU A 268 -15.16 -2.18 5.14
C LEU A 268 -14.89 -1.70 6.56
N VAL A 269 -14.62 -2.65 7.46
CA VAL A 269 -14.24 -2.40 8.86
C VAL A 269 -12.91 -3.09 9.14
N GLY A 270 -11.95 -2.37 9.62
CA GLY A 270 -10.59 -2.85 9.90
C GLY A 270 -9.57 -1.74 9.74
N PRO A 271 -8.27 -2.04 9.84
CA PRO A 271 -7.71 -3.34 10.20
C PRO A 271 -7.44 -3.52 11.70
N THR A 272 -7.15 -4.75 12.09
CA THR A 272 -6.35 -5.03 13.28
C THR A 272 -4.86 -4.73 13.03
N ALA A 273 -4.02 -4.80 14.06
CA ALA A 273 -2.57 -4.65 13.92
C ALA A 273 -1.86 -5.61 14.89
N VAL A 274 -1.40 -6.73 14.37
CA VAL A 274 -0.73 -7.78 15.15
C VAL A 274 0.52 -8.24 14.40
N ASP A 275 1.68 -8.17 15.05
CA ASP A 275 2.92 -8.67 14.47
C ASP A 275 2.94 -10.20 14.51
N VAL A 276 3.27 -10.82 13.39
CA VAL A 276 3.33 -12.28 13.22
C VAL A 276 4.68 -12.68 12.63
N THR A 277 5.18 -13.84 13.07
CA THR A 277 6.45 -14.38 12.57
C THR A 277 6.32 -15.07 11.22
N ASN A 278 5.16 -15.65 10.95
CA ASN A 278 4.89 -16.32 9.69
C ASN A 278 4.41 -15.30 8.64
N LYS A 279 5.23 -15.04 7.63
CA LYS A 279 4.95 -14.14 6.50
C LYS A 279 3.88 -14.66 5.53
N GLU A 280 3.32 -15.85 5.77
CA GLU A 280 2.21 -16.44 5.02
C GLU A 280 0.91 -16.52 5.86
N ALA A 281 0.88 -15.93 7.06
CA ALA A 281 -0.26 -16.04 7.99
C ALA A 281 -1.39 -15.05 7.63
N VAL A 282 -2.12 -15.31 6.56
CA VAL A 282 -3.25 -14.51 6.09
C VAL A 282 -4.62 -15.00 6.60
N ASN A 283 -4.64 -15.87 7.59
CA ASN A 283 -5.86 -16.31 8.26
C ASN A 283 -6.43 -15.20 9.16
N THR A 284 -7.77 -15.13 9.27
CA THR A 284 -8.46 -14.33 10.28
C THR A 284 -8.65 -15.13 11.58
N THR A 285 -8.83 -14.40 12.69
CA THR A 285 -9.04 -14.97 14.02
C THR A 285 -10.32 -14.43 14.65
N GLN A 286 -10.99 -15.23 15.48
CA GLN A 286 -12.21 -14.82 16.17
C GLN A 286 -11.96 -13.57 17.02
N ASP A 287 -10.87 -13.57 17.81
CA ASP A 287 -10.52 -12.43 18.68
C ASP A 287 -10.24 -11.16 17.88
N GLY A 288 -9.57 -11.28 16.73
CA GLY A 288 -9.32 -10.17 15.81
C GLY A 288 -10.61 -9.57 15.28
N LEU A 289 -11.51 -10.42 14.75
CA LEU A 289 -12.80 -9.97 14.20
C LEU A 289 -13.71 -9.38 15.28
N ASP A 290 -13.77 -9.97 16.47
CA ASP A 290 -14.55 -9.44 17.61
C ASP A 290 -14.02 -8.08 18.07
N SER A 291 -12.70 -7.88 18.01
CA SER A 291 -12.08 -6.60 18.35
C SER A 291 -12.47 -5.48 17.37
N LEU A 292 -12.63 -5.82 16.07
CA LEU A 292 -13.02 -4.85 15.04
C LEU A 292 -14.39 -4.21 15.35
N ALA A 293 -15.39 -5.04 15.69
CA ALA A 293 -16.73 -4.56 16.01
C ALA A 293 -16.74 -3.60 17.21
N LYS A 294 -16.00 -3.96 18.27
CA LYS A 294 -15.89 -3.15 19.50
C LYS A 294 -15.17 -1.82 19.23
N THR A 295 -14.07 -1.86 18.48
CA THR A 295 -13.27 -0.67 18.23
C THR A 295 -13.94 0.27 17.21
N ALA A 296 -14.60 -0.26 16.18
CA ALA A 296 -15.36 0.55 15.22
C ALA A 296 -16.48 1.36 15.90
N ALA A 297 -17.13 0.79 16.93
CA ALA A 297 -18.18 1.45 17.69
C ALA A 297 -17.73 2.73 18.41
N LEU A 298 -16.43 2.90 18.66
CA LEU A 298 -15.90 4.13 19.26
C LEU A 298 -16.03 5.34 18.33
N SER A 299 -16.00 5.13 17.02
CA SER A 299 -16.08 6.20 16.02
C SER A 299 -17.41 6.24 15.26
N VAL A 300 -18.01 5.09 14.98
CA VAL A 300 -19.23 4.96 14.17
C VAL A 300 -20.24 4.08 14.93
N LYS A 301 -21.43 4.64 15.22
CA LYS A 301 -22.50 3.92 15.92
C LYS A 301 -23.22 2.94 14.99
N ASN A 302 -23.76 1.88 15.57
CA ASN A 302 -24.67 0.92 14.90
C ASN A 302 -24.09 0.31 13.60
N VAL A 303 -22.76 0.11 13.52
CA VAL A 303 -22.18 -0.59 12.38
C VAL A 303 -22.84 -1.95 12.21
N PRO A 304 -23.44 -2.27 11.05
CA PRO A 304 -24.27 -3.46 10.89
C PRO A 304 -23.45 -4.73 10.71
N MET A 305 -22.69 -5.12 11.72
CA MET A 305 -21.75 -6.27 11.68
C MET A 305 -22.43 -7.62 11.34
N ARG A 306 -23.77 -7.72 11.45
CA ARG A 306 -24.50 -8.90 10.99
C ARG A 306 -24.54 -9.05 9.47
N GLN A 307 -24.20 -8.01 8.73
CA GLN A 307 -24.13 -8.00 7.27
C GLN A 307 -22.71 -8.29 6.73
N VAL A 308 -21.82 -8.82 7.56
CA VAL A 308 -20.50 -9.29 7.10
C VAL A 308 -20.68 -10.43 6.12
N ILE A 309 -20.17 -10.27 4.90
CA ILE A 309 -20.22 -11.27 3.83
C ILE A 309 -18.91 -12.06 3.73
N THR A 310 -17.79 -11.46 4.14
CA THR A 310 -16.49 -12.13 4.21
C THR A 310 -15.54 -11.41 5.15
N SER A 311 -14.48 -12.12 5.56
CA SER A 311 -13.35 -11.56 6.28
C SER A 311 -12.05 -11.95 5.58
N PHE A 312 -11.03 -11.12 5.69
CA PHE A 312 -9.72 -11.37 5.11
C PHE A 312 -8.62 -10.71 5.95
N ALA A 313 -7.37 -11.11 5.71
CA ALA A 313 -6.22 -10.48 6.34
C ALA A 313 -5.13 -10.19 5.32
N GLY A 314 -4.38 -9.12 5.55
CA GLY A 314 -3.19 -8.76 4.79
C GLY A 314 -2.01 -8.50 5.70
N LEU A 315 -0.81 -8.72 5.17
CA LEU A 315 0.44 -8.57 5.91
C LEU A 315 1.18 -7.31 5.45
N ARG A 316 1.27 -6.30 6.32
CA ARG A 316 2.05 -5.09 6.04
C ARG A 316 3.54 -5.38 6.22
N ALA A 317 4.34 -4.90 5.28
CA ALA A 317 5.80 -5.01 5.33
C ALA A 317 6.38 -3.93 6.27
N HIS A 318 6.23 -4.14 7.60
CA HIS A 318 6.69 -3.18 8.59
C HIS A 318 8.19 -3.24 8.79
N GLU A 319 8.83 -2.07 8.79
CA GLU A 319 10.25 -1.89 9.05
C GLU A 319 10.44 -0.86 10.17
N ASP A 320 11.40 -1.11 11.06
CA ASP A 320 11.58 -0.35 12.32
C ASP A 320 12.02 1.11 12.10
N GLY A 321 12.61 1.45 10.96
CA GLY A 321 12.99 2.81 10.59
C GLY A 321 11.82 3.75 10.31
N ASN A 322 10.60 3.21 10.24
CA ASN A 322 9.36 3.96 10.02
C ASN A 322 9.27 4.77 8.73
N ASP A 323 10.15 4.56 7.75
CA ASP A 323 10.05 5.14 6.41
C ASP A 323 10.17 4.06 5.34
N PHE A 324 9.94 4.41 4.08
CA PHE A 324 10.18 3.52 2.96
C PHE A 324 11.68 3.37 2.69
N ILE A 325 12.11 2.16 2.34
CA ILE A 325 13.47 1.88 1.92
C ILE A 325 13.49 1.83 0.40
N ILE A 326 13.84 2.95 -0.23
CA ILE A 326 13.86 3.09 -1.68
C ILE A 326 15.22 3.61 -2.11
N GLY A 327 15.92 2.83 -2.93
CA GLY A 327 17.21 3.21 -3.48
C GLY A 327 18.11 2.02 -3.78
N GLU A 328 19.24 2.31 -4.43
CA GLU A 328 20.29 1.33 -4.67
C GLU A 328 20.95 0.93 -3.35
N ALA A 329 21.18 -0.36 -3.14
CA ALA A 329 21.92 -0.85 -1.97
C ALA A 329 23.40 -0.42 -2.07
N GLU A 330 23.94 0.16 -0.99
CA GLU A 330 25.26 0.81 -0.98
C GLU A 330 26.40 -0.14 -1.40
N ASP A 331 26.30 -1.41 -1.02
CA ASP A 331 27.30 -2.46 -1.26
C ASP A 331 26.90 -3.44 -2.38
N ALA A 332 25.71 -3.27 -2.96
CA ALA A 332 25.19 -4.12 -4.03
C ALA A 332 24.74 -3.28 -5.24
N LYS A 333 25.73 -2.70 -5.96
CA LYS A 333 25.47 -1.86 -7.13
C LYS A 333 24.59 -2.57 -8.17
N GLY A 334 23.54 -1.91 -8.63
CA GLY A 334 22.53 -2.46 -9.53
C GLY A 334 21.41 -3.21 -8.81
N PHE A 335 21.43 -3.29 -7.47
CA PHE A 335 20.31 -3.83 -6.68
C PHE A 335 19.55 -2.68 -6.01
N ILE A 336 18.31 -2.46 -6.44
CA ILE A 336 17.44 -1.37 -5.96
C ILE A 336 16.38 -1.95 -5.04
N ASN A 337 16.30 -1.46 -3.82
CA ASN A 337 15.21 -1.78 -2.91
C ASN A 337 13.99 -0.87 -3.16
N ALA A 338 12.81 -1.44 -3.13
CA ALA A 338 11.50 -0.84 -2.91
C ALA A 338 10.83 -1.62 -1.78
N ALA A 339 11.41 -1.52 -0.57
CA ALA A 339 11.16 -2.36 0.59
C ALA A 339 10.59 -1.55 1.76
N GLY A 340 10.08 -2.23 2.81
CA GLY A 340 9.48 -1.58 3.96
C GLY A 340 8.23 -0.78 3.60
N ILE A 341 7.55 -1.14 2.50
CA ILE A 341 6.41 -0.38 2.00
C ILE A 341 5.12 -0.92 2.62
N GLU A 342 4.79 -0.35 3.77
CA GLU A 342 3.51 -0.47 4.44
C GLU A 342 2.59 0.72 4.10
N SER A 343 1.57 1.03 4.90
CA SER A 343 0.77 2.26 4.73
C SER A 343 1.67 3.51 4.84
N PRO A 344 1.54 4.43 3.86
CA PRO A 344 0.55 4.59 2.79
C PRO A 344 0.97 4.04 1.41
N GLY A 345 1.55 2.85 1.32
CA GLY A 345 2.14 2.27 0.11
C GLY A 345 1.21 2.25 -1.11
N LEU A 346 -0.08 1.87 -0.94
CA LEU A 346 -1.05 1.87 -2.04
C LEU A 346 -1.21 3.26 -2.67
N SER A 347 -1.37 4.30 -1.83
CA SER A 347 -1.47 5.69 -2.27
C SER A 347 -0.18 6.18 -2.94
N SER A 348 0.95 5.71 -2.46
CA SER A 348 2.29 6.11 -2.92
C SER A 348 2.75 5.35 -4.16
N ALA A 349 2.09 4.24 -4.52
CA ALA A 349 2.56 3.33 -5.56
C ALA A 349 2.87 4.01 -6.91
N PRO A 350 2.05 4.93 -7.43
CA PRO A 350 2.38 5.64 -8.68
C PRO A 350 3.67 6.45 -8.58
N ALA A 351 3.85 7.17 -7.48
CA ALA A 351 5.03 8.01 -7.26
C ALA A 351 6.29 7.16 -6.96
N ILE A 352 6.14 6.03 -6.28
CA ILE A 352 7.21 5.04 -6.11
C ILE A 352 7.63 4.50 -7.47
N GLY A 353 6.67 4.20 -8.35
CA GLY A 353 6.93 3.77 -9.72
C GLY A 353 7.80 4.77 -10.48
N GLU A 354 7.42 6.07 -10.47
CA GLU A 354 8.22 7.15 -11.08
C GLU A 354 9.64 7.21 -10.50
N MET A 355 9.77 7.18 -9.17
CA MET A 355 11.05 7.32 -8.48
C MET A 355 11.99 6.16 -8.78
N VAL A 356 11.53 4.92 -8.64
CA VAL A 356 12.37 3.72 -8.82
C VAL A 356 12.74 3.53 -10.29
N ALA A 357 11.79 3.77 -11.21
CA ALA A 357 12.10 3.74 -12.64
C ALA A 357 13.14 4.80 -13.03
N GLY A 358 13.09 5.99 -12.41
CA GLY A 358 14.11 7.02 -12.58
C GLY A 358 15.49 6.56 -12.13
N ILE A 359 15.60 5.96 -10.94
CA ILE A 359 16.87 5.41 -10.43
C ILE A 359 17.44 4.36 -11.39
N ALA A 360 16.61 3.41 -11.85
CA ALA A 360 17.06 2.37 -12.78
C ALA A 360 17.48 2.96 -14.16
N ALA A 361 16.73 3.97 -14.63
CA ALA A 361 17.02 4.65 -15.88
C ALA A 361 18.38 5.40 -15.83
N ASP A 362 18.66 6.07 -14.73
CA ASP A 362 19.93 6.76 -14.51
C ASP A 362 21.10 5.78 -14.44
N LEU A 363 20.96 4.66 -13.73
CA LEU A 363 21.99 3.62 -13.61
C LEU A 363 22.35 3.00 -14.95
N LEU A 364 21.36 2.81 -15.82
CA LEU A 364 21.54 2.14 -17.12
C LEU A 364 21.60 3.12 -18.29
N PHE A 365 21.53 4.43 -18.06
CA PHE A 365 21.49 5.47 -19.11
C PHE A 365 20.37 5.22 -20.13
N LEU A 366 19.16 4.84 -19.64
CA LEU A 366 18.04 4.50 -20.50
C LEU A 366 17.44 5.75 -21.15
N THR A 367 17.02 5.62 -22.40
CA THR A 367 16.28 6.67 -23.13
C THR A 367 14.80 6.36 -23.14
N LYS A 368 13.96 7.39 -23.05
CA LYS A 368 12.50 7.22 -23.20
C LYS A 368 12.15 6.84 -24.64
N LYS A 369 11.06 6.08 -24.78
CA LYS A 369 10.45 5.75 -26.09
C LYS A 369 9.80 6.96 -26.72
#